data_1dc7f60d67853ca3dcfb87e97e0c5807
#
_entry.id   1dc7f60d67853ca3dcfb87e97e0c5807
#
_cell.length_a   1.000
_cell.length_b   1.000
_cell.length_c   1.000
_cell.angle_alpha   90.00
_cell.angle_beta   90.00
_cell.angle_gamma   90.00
#
_symmetry.space_group_name_H-M   'P 1'
#
loop_
_entity.id
_entity.type
_entity.pdbx_description
1 polymer ?
#
loop_
_entity_poly.entity_id
_entity_poly.type
_entity_poly.pdbx_seq_one_letter_code
_entity_poly.pdbx_strand_id
1 'polypeptide(L)'
;MRKLTVYTPIQLVFILCMTNFLLAIEVSGLVTDQNGRPLPGANIMIEGTEIGSASDTEGRFSFTYDTDEEFVIVVSYIGYGSYRQTYESGDDLTDLTIVMDQGNLFGQEVTVMARKKEEAIKEVPISMVAMRKETIEDMGATSIEDLTVMVPNVFVREDPDAASFTIRGIEGGARNPGMGTTEGIYLDGIVMGRPNFIITDVAEMESVEFLRGPQGTLFGRNTISGAINLITVKPKPGFSGSVLVENGNSGHQKLKVSTNMQITDNIYHRLSLLSFDLDAHQINTSSFAKSDDIYKDNIGIRYALRALPTPKLTIDLSYDYFSQYNTQMGNHVSDWHFNSDVPNYNRQRLDSLALELYKLYPEDMEYLSDSNGDITDNGNSSYNHDVSGWSKRLVRSLSLNTIYQINDNMNFVSLIGYRDGDHHYFNDEDGVGLNLLTGKWTDIGEQKSVELRLESSSDNLSWIGGVYYYNLYETLDAPVFPKPLFFHIRAGIPMFLARQYDGVTVHPFGGGTTESIGAFISADYKISHRLMVTGLSLIHI
;
A
#
# COMPACT_ATOMS: atom_id res chain seq x y z
N MET A 1 -60.60 20.25 4.70
CA MET A 1 -60.60 18.91 5.31
C MET A 1 -59.25 18.71 6.00
N ARG A 2 -59.25 18.83 7.34
CA ARG A 2 -58.05 18.61 8.16
C ARG A 2 -57.88 17.10 8.35
N LYS A 3 -56.73 16.54 7.93
CA LYS A 3 -56.37 15.15 8.28
C LYS A 3 -55.80 15.14 9.70
N LEU A 4 -56.51 14.51 10.62
CA LEU A 4 -55.99 14.11 11.93
C LEU A 4 -55.01 12.96 11.71
N THR A 5 -53.77 13.15 12.11
CA THR A 5 -52.77 12.08 12.20
C THR A 5 -52.94 11.36 13.53
N VAL A 6 -53.45 10.15 13.47
CA VAL A 6 -53.59 9.26 14.64
C VAL A 6 -52.22 8.62 14.89
N TYR A 7 -51.60 8.98 16.00
CA TYR A 7 -50.37 8.30 16.46
C TYR A 7 -50.74 6.91 16.99
N THR A 8 -50.08 5.88 16.47
CA THR A 8 -50.32 4.50 16.92
C THR A 8 -49.72 4.29 18.32
N PRO A 9 -50.34 3.41 19.16
CA PRO A 9 -49.91 3.21 20.56
C PRO A 9 -48.49 2.65 20.75
N ILE A 10 -47.81 2.27 19.69
CA ILE A 10 -46.42 1.78 19.71
C ILE A 10 -45.41 2.92 19.97
N GLN A 11 -45.71 4.16 19.58
CA GLN A 11 -44.84 5.30 19.83
C GLN A 11 -44.89 5.83 21.28
N LEU A 12 -45.95 5.54 22.01
CA LEU A 12 -46.05 5.92 23.42
C LEU A 12 -45.34 4.95 24.38
N VAL A 13 -45.14 3.69 23.97
CA VAL A 13 -44.36 2.70 24.76
C VAL A 13 -42.87 2.95 24.66
N PHE A 14 -42.37 3.55 23.57
CA PHE A 14 -40.95 3.85 23.39
C PHE A 14 -40.45 5.06 24.22
N ILE A 15 -41.35 5.93 24.65
CA ILE A 15 -41.02 7.13 25.46
C ILE A 15 -40.99 6.82 26.96
N LEU A 16 -41.59 5.70 27.41
CA LEU A 16 -41.69 5.36 28.83
C LEU A 16 -40.59 4.40 29.34
N CYS A 17 -39.66 3.95 28.48
CA CYS A 17 -38.57 3.03 28.86
C CYS A 17 -37.19 3.67 28.93
N MET A 18 -37.05 4.99 28.91
CA MET A 18 -35.77 5.67 29.00
C MET A 18 -35.66 6.55 30.26
N THR A 19 -35.83 5.96 31.43
CA THR A 19 -35.30 6.54 32.67
C THR A 19 -34.42 5.51 33.36
N ASN A 20 -33.30 5.16 32.73
CA ASN A 20 -32.16 4.66 33.48
C ASN A 20 -31.56 5.89 34.20
N PHE A 21 -31.64 5.94 35.52
CA PHE A 21 -30.77 6.79 36.32
C PHE A 21 -29.34 6.23 36.20
N LEU A 22 -28.59 6.68 35.21
CA LEU A 22 -27.16 6.49 35.17
C LEU A 22 -26.59 7.33 36.32
N LEU A 23 -25.94 6.68 37.28
CA LEU A 23 -25.18 7.35 38.32
C LEU A 23 -23.85 7.76 37.69
N ALA A 24 -23.64 9.06 37.51
CA ALA A 24 -22.35 9.58 37.04
C ALA A 24 -21.25 9.19 38.02
N ILE A 25 -20.24 8.49 37.53
CA ILE A 25 -19.09 8.10 38.33
C ILE A 25 -18.09 9.28 38.28
N GLU A 26 -17.66 9.75 39.44
CA GLU A 26 -16.58 10.72 39.54
C GLU A 26 -15.24 10.01 39.43
N VAL A 27 -14.44 10.37 38.43
CA VAL A 27 -13.08 9.85 38.22
C VAL A 27 -12.11 10.98 38.53
N SER A 28 -11.31 10.80 39.58
CA SER A 28 -10.32 11.82 39.96
C SER A 28 -9.04 11.18 40.51
N GLY A 29 -7.93 11.93 40.44
CA GLY A 29 -6.66 11.40 40.91
C GLY A 29 -5.45 12.26 40.58
N LEU A 30 -4.28 11.66 40.72
CA LEU A 30 -2.98 12.26 40.51
C LEU A 30 -2.15 11.46 39.50
N VAL A 31 -1.54 12.13 38.54
CA VAL A 31 -0.61 11.52 37.59
C VAL A 31 0.80 11.94 37.95
N THR A 32 1.68 10.96 38.18
CA THR A 32 3.08 11.18 38.56
C THR A 32 4.05 10.34 37.74
N ASP A 33 5.33 10.69 37.75
CA ASP A 33 6.41 9.81 37.31
C ASP A 33 6.78 8.78 38.41
N GLN A 34 7.68 7.85 38.08
CA GLN A 34 8.21 6.85 39.03
C GLN A 34 8.94 7.45 40.24
N ASN A 35 9.35 8.72 40.18
CA ASN A 35 10.00 9.44 41.28
C ASN A 35 8.99 10.28 42.10
N GLY A 36 7.69 10.15 41.81
CA GLY A 36 6.61 10.87 42.47
C GLY A 36 6.48 12.34 42.02
N ARG A 37 7.10 12.74 40.89
CA ARG A 37 6.94 14.08 40.34
C ARG A 37 5.63 14.19 39.59
N PRO A 38 4.80 15.21 39.84
CA PRO A 38 3.56 15.40 39.11
C PRO A 38 3.83 15.66 37.64
N LEU A 39 2.93 15.16 36.75
CA LEU A 39 3.00 15.32 35.31
C LEU A 39 1.86 16.24 34.83
N PRO A 40 2.10 17.57 34.71
CA PRO A 40 1.09 18.51 34.23
C PRO A 40 0.81 18.35 32.74
N GLY A 41 -0.48 18.38 32.38
CA GLY A 41 -0.89 18.23 30.97
C GLY A 41 -0.89 16.79 30.46
N ALA A 42 -0.85 15.80 31.36
CA ALA A 42 -1.14 14.41 30.97
C ALA A 42 -2.60 14.32 30.52
N ASN A 43 -2.84 13.63 29.41
CA ASN A 43 -4.18 13.43 28.85
C ASN A 43 -4.78 12.13 29.39
N ILE A 44 -5.87 12.23 30.13
CA ILE A 44 -6.62 11.12 30.73
C ILE A 44 -7.93 10.98 29.98
N MET A 45 -8.19 9.83 29.36
CA MET A 45 -9.39 9.58 28.55
C MET A 45 -10.00 8.21 28.82
N ILE A 46 -11.29 8.11 28.63
CA ILE A 46 -11.96 6.81 28.52
C ILE A 46 -11.79 6.30 27.10
N GLU A 47 -11.26 5.09 26.95
CA GLU A 47 -11.01 4.47 25.65
C GLU A 47 -12.28 4.37 24.79
N GLY A 48 -12.18 4.80 23.52
CA GLY A 48 -13.29 4.78 22.58
C GLY A 48 -14.33 5.92 22.78
N THR A 49 -14.02 6.90 23.64
CA THR A 49 -14.87 8.09 23.86
C THR A 49 -14.06 9.38 23.76
N GLU A 50 -14.75 10.53 23.73
CA GLU A 50 -14.13 11.85 23.85
C GLU A 50 -14.15 12.36 25.32
N ILE A 51 -14.51 11.50 26.28
CA ILE A 51 -14.67 11.88 27.69
C ILE A 51 -13.34 11.69 28.41
N GLY A 52 -12.88 12.76 29.07
CA GLY A 52 -11.62 12.77 29.79
C GLY A 52 -11.24 14.16 30.28
N SER A 53 -10.03 14.29 30.78
CA SER A 53 -9.48 15.55 31.30
C SER A 53 -7.97 15.58 31.09
N ALA A 54 -7.38 16.77 31.09
CA ALA A 54 -5.94 16.95 31.23
C ALA A 54 -5.58 17.21 32.71
N SER A 55 -4.43 16.68 33.16
CA SER A 55 -3.93 16.98 34.51
C SER A 55 -3.49 18.45 34.63
N ASP A 56 -3.72 19.03 35.80
CA ASP A 56 -3.36 20.40 36.15
C ASP A 56 -1.84 20.53 36.47
N THR A 57 -1.43 21.72 36.92
CA THR A 57 -0.02 22.01 37.27
C THR A 57 0.52 21.17 38.43
N GLU A 58 -0.33 20.57 39.24
CA GLU A 58 0.00 19.65 40.33
C GLU A 58 -0.18 18.19 39.96
N GLY A 59 -0.48 17.90 38.68
CA GLY A 59 -0.71 16.54 38.16
C GLY A 59 -2.08 15.99 38.48
N ARG A 60 -3.02 16.77 39.03
CA ARG A 60 -4.37 16.33 39.41
C ARG A 60 -5.32 16.37 38.22
N PHE A 61 -6.25 15.44 38.16
CA PHE A 61 -7.30 15.42 37.17
C PHE A 61 -8.66 15.07 37.81
N SER A 62 -9.73 15.47 37.17
CA SER A 62 -11.11 15.11 37.56
C SER A 62 -12.05 15.26 36.36
N PHE A 63 -12.92 14.28 36.17
CA PHE A 63 -14.02 14.31 35.21
C PHE A 63 -15.12 13.35 35.69
N THR A 64 -16.30 13.40 35.06
CA THR A 64 -17.41 12.48 35.32
C THR A 64 -17.68 11.61 34.11
N TYR A 65 -18.01 10.35 34.34
CA TYR A 65 -18.36 9.39 33.30
C TYR A 65 -19.61 8.60 33.69
N ASP A 66 -20.57 8.54 32.78
CA ASP A 66 -21.83 7.86 32.99
C ASP A 66 -21.81 6.49 32.32
N THR A 67 -21.60 5.44 33.10
CA THR A 67 -21.64 4.05 32.60
C THR A 67 -22.00 3.08 33.72
N ASP A 68 -22.66 2.00 33.36
CA ASP A 68 -22.87 0.81 34.19
C ASP A 68 -22.08 -0.42 33.69
N GLU A 69 -21.28 -0.24 32.65
CA GLU A 69 -20.38 -1.25 32.08
C GLU A 69 -18.92 -1.04 32.50
N GLU A 70 -18.09 -2.05 32.29
CA GLU A 70 -16.62 -1.91 32.45
C GLU A 70 -16.07 -0.95 31.39
N PHE A 71 -15.06 -0.20 31.74
CA PHE A 71 -14.39 0.75 30.86
C PHE A 71 -12.88 0.82 31.11
N VAL A 72 -12.14 1.35 30.13
CA VAL A 72 -10.70 1.48 30.20
C VAL A 72 -10.29 2.94 30.30
N ILE A 73 -9.53 3.28 31.34
CA ILE A 73 -8.86 4.58 31.43
C ILE A 73 -7.51 4.46 30.72
N VAL A 74 -7.28 5.37 29.77
CA VAL A 74 -6.02 5.53 29.05
C VAL A 74 -5.40 6.86 29.44
N VAL A 75 -4.14 6.83 29.90
CA VAL A 75 -3.38 8.05 30.18
C VAL A 75 -2.17 8.13 29.28
N SER A 76 -2.00 9.27 28.63
CA SER A 76 -0.87 9.56 27.76
C SER A 76 -0.19 10.86 28.16
N TYR A 77 1.14 10.86 28.12
CA TYR A 77 1.97 12.04 28.34
C TYR A 77 3.24 11.97 27.49
N ILE A 78 3.65 13.10 26.92
CA ILE A 78 4.83 13.15 26.05
C ILE A 78 6.07 12.68 26.80
N GLY A 79 6.74 11.65 26.29
CA GLY A 79 7.94 11.06 26.90
C GLY A 79 7.67 9.94 27.91
N TYR A 80 6.43 9.50 28.05
CA TYR A 80 6.02 8.42 28.94
C TYR A 80 5.24 7.34 28.18
N GLY A 81 5.33 6.09 28.63
CA GLY A 81 4.51 4.99 28.13
C GLY A 81 3.02 5.20 28.44
N SER A 82 2.12 4.80 27.54
CA SER A 82 0.68 4.88 27.79
C SER A 82 0.30 3.97 28.98
N TYR A 83 -0.41 4.52 29.96
CA TYR A 83 -1.05 3.75 31.01
C TYR A 83 -2.43 3.30 30.54
N ARG A 84 -2.80 2.05 30.77
CA ARG A 84 -4.12 1.49 30.43
C ARG A 84 -4.56 0.59 31.57
N GLN A 85 -5.75 0.82 32.10
CA GLN A 85 -6.34 0.05 33.20
C GLN A 85 -7.85 -0.06 32.99
N THR A 86 -8.37 -1.27 33.12
CA THR A 86 -9.81 -1.54 33.12
C THR A 86 -10.37 -1.36 34.52
N TYR A 87 -11.55 -0.74 34.59
CA TYR A 87 -12.32 -0.49 35.82
C TYR A 87 -13.77 -0.93 35.63
N GLU A 88 -14.40 -1.34 36.73
CA GLU A 88 -15.83 -1.68 36.78
C GLU A 88 -16.64 -0.47 37.26
N SER A 89 -17.92 -0.39 36.93
CA SER A 89 -18.78 0.75 37.31
C SER A 89 -19.00 0.88 38.81
N GLY A 90 -18.59 -0.09 39.60
CA GLY A 90 -18.68 -0.12 41.06
C GLY A 90 -17.37 0.24 41.80
N ASP A 91 -16.31 0.52 41.06
CA ASP A 91 -15.00 0.86 41.64
C ASP A 91 -15.02 2.27 42.23
N ASP A 92 -14.30 2.47 43.34
CA ASP A 92 -14.03 3.81 43.87
C ASP A 92 -12.88 4.42 43.07
N LEU A 93 -13.23 5.35 42.18
CA LEU A 93 -12.30 6.03 41.28
C LEU A 93 -11.95 7.44 41.74
N THR A 94 -12.25 7.76 43.00
CA THR A 94 -11.82 8.99 43.64
C THR A 94 -10.43 8.81 44.26
N ASP A 95 -9.50 9.69 43.95
CA ASP A 95 -8.11 9.67 44.45
C ASP A 95 -7.21 8.56 43.82
N LEU A 96 -7.39 8.30 42.53
CA LEU A 96 -6.52 7.40 41.78
C LEU A 96 -5.09 7.93 41.75
N THR A 97 -4.11 7.06 42.00
CA THR A 97 -2.70 7.38 41.78
C THR A 97 -2.20 6.65 40.54
N ILE A 98 -1.98 7.40 39.46
CA ILE A 98 -1.48 6.88 38.19
C ILE A 98 0.01 7.20 38.09
N VAL A 99 0.84 6.15 38.16
CA VAL A 99 2.29 6.31 38.01
C VAL A 99 2.63 5.97 36.56
N MET A 100 3.06 7.00 35.81
CA MET A 100 3.52 6.84 34.44
C MET A 100 4.96 6.33 34.45
N ASP A 101 5.18 5.27 33.70
CA ASP A 101 6.54 4.82 33.44
C ASP A 101 7.19 5.82 32.45
N GLN A 102 8.41 6.27 32.74
CA GLN A 102 9.23 6.94 31.73
C GLN A 102 9.46 5.89 30.64
N GLY A 103 8.51 5.82 29.74
CA GLY A 103 8.68 5.06 28.52
C GLY A 103 9.99 5.52 27.91
N ASN A 104 10.85 4.62 27.52
CA ASN A 104 11.93 4.99 26.63
C ASN A 104 11.34 5.97 25.62
N LEU A 105 11.93 7.16 25.46
CA LEU A 105 11.53 8.21 24.49
C LEU A 105 11.43 7.68 23.04
N PHE A 106 11.82 6.46 22.85
CA PHE A 106 11.60 5.59 21.72
C PHE A 106 10.49 4.61 22.14
N GLY A 107 9.27 4.83 21.66
CA GLY A 107 8.11 3.95 21.85
C GLY A 107 8.48 2.47 21.72
N GLN A 108 7.57 1.55 22.06
CA GLN A 108 7.82 0.10 22.05
C GLN A 108 8.88 -0.27 21.01
N GLU A 109 9.91 -0.99 21.41
CA GLU A 109 11.05 -1.34 20.53
C GLU A 109 10.52 -1.84 19.18
N VAL A 110 10.81 -1.10 18.12
CA VAL A 110 10.35 -1.46 16.78
C VAL A 110 11.13 -2.68 16.35
N THR A 111 10.48 -3.83 16.31
CA THR A 111 11.04 -5.03 15.71
C THR A 111 10.78 -5.03 14.20
N VAL A 112 11.71 -5.56 13.45
CA VAL A 112 11.69 -5.62 11.99
C VAL A 112 12.14 -7.00 11.50
N MET A 113 11.73 -7.35 10.29
CA MET A 113 12.11 -8.59 9.61
C MET A 113 13.19 -8.37 8.52
N ALA A 114 13.89 -7.24 8.59
CA ALA A 114 14.83 -6.76 7.58
C ALA A 114 15.95 -7.73 7.21
N ARG A 115 16.32 -8.65 8.09
CA ARG A 115 17.32 -9.69 7.83
C ARG A 115 16.72 -11.11 7.86
N LYS A 116 15.42 -11.22 7.53
CA LYS A 116 14.64 -12.48 7.56
C LYS A 116 14.52 -13.10 8.95
N LYS A 117 14.84 -12.35 9.99
CA LYS A 117 14.67 -12.69 11.41
C LYS A 117 14.13 -11.46 12.14
N GLU A 118 13.42 -11.69 13.23
CA GLU A 118 12.90 -10.61 14.05
C GLU A 118 14.03 -9.99 14.88
N GLU A 119 14.27 -8.69 14.69
CA GLU A 119 15.32 -7.94 15.36
C GLU A 119 14.85 -6.53 15.70
N ALA A 120 15.42 -5.95 16.74
CA ALA A 120 15.20 -4.54 17.06
C ALA A 120 15.80 -3.65 15.95
N ILE A 121 15.04 -2.69 15.41
CA ILE A 121 15.49 -1.81 14.31
C ILE A 121 16.83 -1.12 14.61
N LYS A 122 17.07 -0.77 15.88
CA LYS A 122 18.34 -0.14 16.34
C LYS A 122 19.56 -1.04 16.21
N GLU A 123 19.36 -2.36 16.15
CA GLU A 123 20.43 -3.35 16.04
C GLU A 123 20.72 -3.75 14.60
N VAL A 124 19.85 -3.35 13.67
CA VAL A 124 19.98 -3.67 12.24
C VAL A 124 20.91 -2.68 11.54
N PRO A 125 22.08 -3.11 11.03
CA PRO A 125 23.04 -2.22 10.36
C PRO A 125 22.66 -1.93 8.91
N ILE A 126 21.38 -1.65 8.66
CA ILE A 126 20.82 -1.34 7.34
C ILE A 126 20.10 0.01 7.42
N SER A 127 20.28 0.84 6.39
CA SER A 127 19.51 2.07 6.25
C SER A 127 18.08 1.74 5.91
N MET A 128 17.18 1.83 6.88
CA MET A 128 15.77 1.45 6.70
C MET A 128 14.81 2.41 7.42
N VAL A 129 13.56 2.33 7.02
CA VAL A 129 12.40 2.90 7.73
C VAL A 129 11.40 1.78 7.89
N ALA A 130 10.86 1.62 9.08
CA ALA A 130 9.77 0.70 9.37
C ALA A 130 8.58 1.49 9.90
N MET A 131 7.41 1.25 9.33
CA MET A 131 6.15 1.80 9.76
C MET A 131 5.28 0.68 10.29
N ARG A 132 4.76 0.84 11.49
CA ARG A 132 3.84 -0.10 12.10
C ARG A 132 2.40 0.21 11.70
N LYS A 133 1.52 -0.73 11.97
CA LYS A 133 0.09 -0.63 11.75
C LYS A 133 -0.50 0.69 12.26
N GLU A 134 -0.21 1.07 13.50
CA GLU A 134 -0.73 2.30 14.12
C GLU A 134 -0.30 3.53 13.32
N THR A 135 0.97 3.61 12.92
CA THR A 135 1.47 4.72 12.12
C THR A 135 0.81 4.79 10.74
N ILE A 136 0.59 3.63 10.10
CA ILE A 136 -0.07 3.53 8.80
C ILE A 136 -1.54 3.99 8.89
N GLU A 137 -2.23 3.56 9.95
CA GLU A 137 -3.62 3.94 10.23
C GLU A 137 -3.75 5.43 10.58
N ASP A 138 -2.87 5.97 11.43
CA ASP A 138 -2.83 7.39 11.81
C ASP A 138 -2.56 8.31 10.61
N MET A 139 -1.80 7.85 9.63
CA MET A 139 -1.57 8.59 8.38
C MET A 139 -2.78 8.56 7.45
N GLY A 140 -3.75 7.68 7.67
CA GLY A 140 -4.83 7.43 6.73
C GLY A 140 -4.34 6.85 5.40
N ALA A 141 -3.16 6.22 5.39
CA ALA A 141 -2.57 5.70 4.17
C ALA A 141 -3.42 4.58 3.57
N THR A 142 -3.68 4.69 2.28
CA THR A 142 -4.52 3.76 1.53
C THR A 142 -3.70 2.89 0.58
N SER A 143 -2.50 3.34 0.25
CA SER A 143 -1.58 2.67 -0.67
C SER A 143 -0.14 2.73 -0.17
N ILE A 144 0.75 1.94 -0.79
CA ILE A 144 2.20 2.06 -0.53
C ILE A 144 2.72 3.45 -0.94
N GLU A 145 2.16 4.06 -1.97
CA GLU A 145 2.53 5.41 -2.42
C GLU A 145 2.38 6.43 -1.30
N ASP A 146 1.24 6.40 -0.59
CA ASP A 146 0.99 7.32 0.54
C ASP A 146 2.07 7.21 1.62
N LEU A 147 2.58 6.01 1.88
CA LEU A 147 3.62 5.77 2.87
C LEU A 147 4.97 6.39 2.48
N THR A 148 5.25 6.55 1.19
CA THR A 148 6.54 7.05 0.73
C THR A 148 6.79 8.51 1.07
N VAL A 149 5.75 9.29 1.34
CA VAL A 149 5.84 10.68 1.82
C VAL A 149 6.70 10.78 3.10
N MET A 150 6.69 9.74 3.93
CA MET A 150 7.47 9.68 5.18
C MET A 150 8.82 8.98 5.00
N VAL A 151 9.16 8.48 3.81
CA VAL A 151 10.37 7.70 3.58
C VAL A 151 11.35 8.49 2.70
N PRO A 152 12.43 9.06 3.26
CA PRO A 152 13.39 9.81 2.47
C PRO A 152 14.03 8.97 1.37
N ASN A 153 14.14 9.53 0.15
CA ASN A 153 14.74 8.91 -1.03
C ASN A 153 14.05 7.62 -1.50
N VAL A 154 12.77 7.48 -1.22
CA VAL A 154 11.89 6.46 -1.81
C VAL A 154 10.70 7.17 -2.45
N PHE A 155 10.44 6.86 -3.70
CA PHE A 155 9.30 7.34 -4.45
C PHE A 155 8.59 6.15 -5.06
N VAL A 156 7.28 6.14 -4.95
CA VAL A 156 6.41 5.20 -5.65
C VAL A 156 5.49 6.03 -6.52
N ARG A 157 5.34 5.61 -7.76
CA ARG A 157 4.38 6.16 -8.68
C ARG A 157 3.49 5.02 -9.15
N GLU A 158 2.22 5.11 -8.83
CA GLU A 158 1.22 4.23 -9.41
C GLU A 158 0.86 4.76 -10.80
N ASP A 159 1.60 4.30 -11.80
CA ASP A 159 1.13 4.45 -13.16
C ASP A 159 -0.03 3.47 -13.39
N PRO A 160 -0.94 3.83 -14.26
CA PRO A 160 -2.09 2.98 -14.58
C PRO A 160 -1.72 1.57 -15.06
N ASP A 161 -0.53 1.42 -15.62
CA ASP A 161 -0.04 0.17 -16.18
C ASP A 161 0.92 -0.60 -15.24
N ALA A 162 1.60 0.09 -14.33
CA ALA A 162 2.49 -0.53 -13.34
C ALA A 162 2.85 0.41 -12.20
N ALA A 163 3.02 -0.12 -11.00
CA ALA A 163 3.69 0.65 -9.94
C ALA A 163 5.19 0.72 -10.23
N SER A 164 5.75 1.93 -10.24
CA SER A 164 7.18 2.15 -10.40
C SER A 164 7.78 2.61 -9.07
N PHE A 165 8.91 2.02 -8.72
CA PHE A 165 9.58 2.27 -7.45
C PHE A 165 10.97 2.84 -7.70
N THR A 166 11.24 3.98 -7.11
CA THR A 166 12.56 4.62 -7.18
C THR A 166 13.16 4.70 -5.79
N ILE A 167 14.28 4.03 -5.57
CA ILE A 167 15.00 4.07 -4.29
C ILE A 167 16.39 4.67 -4.52
N ARG A 168 16.70 5.79 -3.84
CA ARG A 168 17.96 6.54 -4.00
C ARG A 168 18.26 6.95 -5.45
N GLY A 169 17.21 7.28 -6.21
CA GLY A 169 17.33 7.68 -7.61
C GLY A 169 17.54 6.54 -8.60
N ILE A 170 17.46 5.28 -8.15
CA ILE A 170 17.56 4.10 -9.01
C ILE A 170 16.16 3.54 -9.23
N GLU A 171 15.72 3.46 -10.47
CA GLU A 171 14.45 2.90 -10.91
C GLU A 171 14.69 1.73 -11.87
N GLY A 172 13.89 0.69 -11.78
CA GLY A 172 13.93 -0.47 -12.68
C GLY A 172 12.95 -0.35 -13.85
N GLY A 173 13.19 -1.14 -14.90
CA GLY A 173 12.35 -1.19 -16.09
C GLY A 173 11.08 -2.01 -15.88
N ALA A 174 10.13 -1.50 -15.11
CA ALA A 174 8.92 -2.23 -14.70
C ALA A 174 8.03 -2.71 -15.86
N ARG A 175 8.05 -2.02 -17.00
CA ARG A 175 7.12 -2.25 -18.13
C ARG A 175 7.57 -3.33 -19.09
N ASN A 176 8.86 -3.64 -19.14
CA ASN A 176 9.39 -4.57 -20.15
C ASN A 176 9.61 -5.96 -19.55
N PRO A 177 9.00 -7.04 -20.08
CA PRO A 177 9.22 -8.42 -19.62
C PRO A 177 10.66 -8.81 -19.80
N GLY A 178 11.53 -8.35 -20.36
CA GLY A 178 12.96 -8.69 -20.43
C GLY A 178 13.83 -7.94 -19.43
N MET A 179 13.26 -6.97 -18.72
CA MET A 179 13.97 -6.12 -17.78
C MET A 179 13.49 -6.41 -16.37
N GLY A 180 14.40 -6.84 -15.50
CA GLY A 180 14.09 -7.02 -14.09
C GLY A 180 13.91 -5.68 -13.37
N THR A 181 13.17 -5.68 -12.27
CA THR A 181 13.14 -4.56 -11.33
C THR A 181 14.49 -4.39 -10.63
N THR A 182 14.74 -3.21 -10.09
CA THR A 182 15.94 -2.93 -9.28
C THR A 182 15.67 -3.03 -7.78
N GLU A 183 14.42 -3.09 -7.41
CA GLU A 183 13.89 -3.24 -6.06
C GLU A 183 13.17 -4.57 -5.89
N GLY A 184 13.35 -5.21 -4.74
CA GLY A 184 12.61 -6.39 -4.34
C GLY A 184 11.40 -6.01 -3.50
N ILE A 185 10.22 -6.50 -3.86
CA ILE A 185 9.01 -6.30 -3.06
C ILE A 185 8.56 -7.67 -2.55
N TYR A 186 8.30 -7.74 -1.26
CA TYR A 186 7.97 -8.98 -0.57
C TYR A 186 6.68 -8.82 0.21
N LEU A 187 5.81 -9.81 0.12
CA LEU A 187 4.63 -9.95 0.97
C LEU A 187 4.80 -11.19 1.85
N ASP A 188 4.86 -10.97 3.17
CA ASP A 188 5.11 -12.05 4.14
C ASP A 188 6.35 -12.92 3.80
N GLY A 189 7.41 -12.27 3.26
CA GLY A 189 8.66 -12.92 2.87
C GLY A 189 8.66 -13.55 1.48
N ILE A 190 7.52 -13.58 0.77
CA ILE A 190 7.41 -14.09 -0.60
C ILE A 190 7.56 -12.94 -1.60
N VAL A 191 8.50 -13.07 -2.52
CA VAL A 191 8.76 -12.04 -3.54
C VAL A 191 7.55 -11.82 -4.44
N MET A 192 7.28 -10.55 -4.75
CA MET A 192 6.37 -10.12 -5.79
C MET A 192 7.18 -9.80 -7.04
N GLY A 193 7.25 -10.72 -7.98
CA GLY A 193 8.21 -10.67 -9.09
C GLY A 193 7.93 -9.57 -10.12
N ARG A 194 6.71 -9.04 -10.18
CA ARG A 194 6.30 -8.01 -11.16
C ARG A 194 5.54 -6.88 -10.47
N PRO A 195 5.91 -5.62 -10.74
CA PRO A 195 5.20 -4.46 -10.21
C PRO A 195 3.71 -4.42 -10.57
N ASN A 196 3.34 -4.91 -11.76
CA ASN A 196 1.95 -4.97 -12.19
C ASN A 196 1.07 -5.90 -11.34
N PHE A 197 1.68 -6.78 -10.55
CA PHE A 197 0.97 -7.76 -9.72
C PHE A 197 1.16 -7.49 -8.23
N ILE A 198 1.51 -6.25 -7.85
CA ILE A 198 1.58 -5.84 -6.46
C ILE A 198 0.17 -5.55 -5.95
N ILE A 199 -0.18 -6.21 -4.86
CA ILE A 199 -1.42 -5.96 -4.13
C ILE A 199 -1.07 -5.05 -2.96
N THR A 200 -1.48 -3.81 -3.03
CA THR A 200 -1.12 -2.80 -2.02
C THR A 200 -2.23 -2.50 -1.02
N ASP A 201 -3.49 -2.67 -1.45
CA ASP A 201 -4.64 -2.15 -0.70
C ASP A 201 -5.42 -3.20 0.08
N VAL A 202 -5.22 -4.51 -0.19
CA VAL A 202 -6.13 -5.55 0.31
C VAL A 202 -5.82 -5.98 1.72
N ALA A 203 -4.54 -6.17 2.01
CA ALA A 203 -4.12 -6.71 3.30
C ALA A 203 -4.04 -5.61 4.35
N GLU A 204 -4.49 -5.91 5.55
CA GLU A 204 -4.09 -5.12 6.71
C GLU A 204 -2.61 -5.35 6.97
N MET A 205 -1.84 -4.27 6.93
CA MET A 205 -0.42 -4.32 7.21
C MET A 205 -0.17 -4.26 8.72
N GLU A 206 0.59 -5.21 9.23
CA GLU A 206 1.19 -5.14 10.56
C GLU A 206 2.36 -4.18 10.56
N SER A 207 3.19 -4.25 9.49
CA SER A 207 4.25 -3.29 9.24
C SER A 207 4.65 -3.24 7.78
N VAL A 208 5.25 -2.12 7.39
CA VAL A 208 5.91 -1.92 6.09
C VAL A 208 7.33 -1.46 6.33
N GLU A 209 8.28 -2.17 5.76
CA GLU A 209 9.70 -1.90 5.93
C GLU A 209 10.34 -1.52 4.59
N PHE A 210 10.97 -0.35 4.55
CA PHE A 210 11.69 0.17 3.40
C PHE A 210 13.20 0.06 3.63
N LEU A 211 13.84 -0.89 2.99
CA LEU A 211 15.28 -1.12 3.08
C LEU A 211 15.97 -0.42 1.90
N ARG A 212 16.86 0.52 2.19
CA ARG A 212 17.49 1.37 1.18
C ARG A 212 18.94 0.97 0.91
N GLY A 213 19.25 0.70 -0.34
CA GLY A 213 20.55 0.21 -0.81
C GLY A 213 20.54 -1.29 -1.06
N PRO A 214 21.63 -1.84 -1.61
CA PRO A 214 21.70 -3.23 -2.07
C PRO A 214 21.38 -4.26 -0.97
N GLN A 215 20.43 -5.15 -1.26
CA GLN A 215 19.98 -6.22 -0.35
C GLN A 215 20.18 -7.63 -0.96
N GLY A 216 20.99 -7.75 -1.99
CA GLY A 216 21.14 -8.96 -2.78
C GLY A 216 21.53 -10.21 -2.00
N THR A 217 22.27 -10.07 -0.90
CA THR A 217 22.79 -11.21 -0.13
C THR A 217 21.74 -11.97 0.65
N LEU A 218 20.65 -11.31 1.10
CA LEU A 218 19.58 -11.94 1.87
C LEU A 218 18.27 -12.06 1.08
N PHE A 219 18.00 -11.05 0.26
CA PHE A 219 16.75 -10.98 -0.49
C PHE A 219 16.90 -11.53 -1.92
N GLY A 220 18.13 -11.72 -2.38
CA GLY A 220 18.39 -12.32 -3.68
C GLY A 220 18.36 -11.31 -4.83
N ARG A 221 17.94 -11.78 -5.99
CA ARG A 221 17.92 -11.00 -7.25
C ARG A 221 17.04 -9.75 -7.16
N ASN A 222 17.27 -8.80 -8.04
CA ASN A 222 16.45 -7.61 -8.21
C ASN A 222 16.32 -6.74 -6.93
N THR A 223 17.36 -6.63 -6.14
CA THR A 223 17.39 -5.82 -4.91
C THR A 223 18.61 -4.90 -4.88
N ILE A 224 18.94 -4.31 -6.03
CA ILE A 224 20.11 -3.43 -6.19
C ILE A 224 19.86 -2.07 -5.55
N SER A 225 18.66 -1.50 -5.75
CA SER A 225 18.27 -0.22 -5.15
C SER A 225 17.81 -0.36 -3.71
N GLY A 226 17.14 -1.48 -3.39
CA GLY A 226 16.59 -1.75 -2.08
C GLY A 226 15.58 -2.88 -2.04
N ALA A 227 14.88 -2.99 -0.92
CA ALA A 227 13.75 -3.91 -0.75
C ALA A 227 12.62 -3.24 0.03
N ILE A 228 11.39 -3.63 -0.29
CA ILE A 228 10.18 -3.26 0.45
C ILE A 228 9.56 -4.54 0.98
N ASN A 229 9.42 -4.63 2.30
CA ASN A 229 8.88 -5.80 2.95
C ASN A 229 7.52 -5.44 3.56
N LEU A 230 6.47 -6.09 3.08
CA LEU A 230 5.09 -5.93 3.51
C LEU A 230 4.74 -7.09 4.42
N ILE A 231 4.44 -6.80 5.66
CA ILE A 231 4.11 -7.79 6.68
C ILE A 231 2.65 -7.63 7.03
N THR A 232 1.86 -8.68 6.86
CA THR A 232 0.41 -8.65 7.09
C THR A 232 0.06 -9.08 8.50
N VAL A 233 -1.06 -8.55 9.02
CA VAL A 233 -1.63 -8.99 10.29
C VAL A 233 -1.95 -10.49 10.25
N LYS A 234 -1.39 -11.25 11.19
CA LYS A 234 -1.60 -12.69 11.26
C LYS A 234 -2.85 -13.04 12.08
N PRO A 235 -3.54 -14.16 11.76
CA PRO A 235 -4.60 -14.67 12.62
C PRO A 235 -4.09 -14.94 14.04
N LYS A 236 -4.92 -14.62 15.04
CA LYS A 236 -4.57 -14.74 16.47
C LYS A 236 -5.75 -15.33 17.28
N PRO A 237 -5.49 -15.79 18.52
CA PRO A 237 -6.55 -16.25 19.42
C PRO A 237 -7.64 -15.19 19.65
N GLY A 238 -8.85 -15.66 19.95
CA GLY A 238 -10.00 -14.81 20.25
C GLY A 238 -10.71 -14.30 19.01
N PHE A 239 -11.69 -13.41 19.25
CA PHE A 239 -12.47 -12.72 18.21
C PHE A 239 -12.12 -11.24 18.20
N SER A 240 -11.87 -10.69 17.03
CA SER A 240 -11.77 -9.25 16.82
C SER A 240 -12.15 -8.91 15.38
N GLY A 241 -12.57 -7.68 15.15
CA GLY A 241 -12.92 -7.21 13.83
C GLY A 241 -12.87 -5.69 13.75
N SER A 242 -12.82 -5.18 12.54
CA SER A 242 -12.88 -3.76 12.24
C SER A 242 -13.71 -3.53 10.99
N VAL A 243 -14.40 -2.40 10.95
CA VAL A 243 -15.09 -1.90 9.77
C VAL A 243 -14.66 -0.45 9.59
N LEU A 244 -14.12 -0.15 8.40
CA LEU A 244 -13.78 1.19 7.99
C LEU A 244 -14.71 1.58 6.84
N VAL A 245 -15.41 2.70 6.99
CA VAL A 245 -16.23 3.30 5.94
C VAL A 245 -15.72 4.71 5.71
N GLU A 246 -15.27 4.98 4.51
CA GLU A 246 -14.86 6.32 4.09
C GLU A 246 -15.77 6.80 2.98
N ASN A 247 -16.21 8.06 3.07
CA ASN A 247 -16.95 8.74 2.03
C ASN A 247 -16.31 10.13 1.83
N GLY A 248 -16.10 10.50 0.60
CA GLY A 248 -15.43 11.75 0.26
C GLY A 248 -16.00 12.41 -0.99
N ASN A 249 -15.31 13.44 -1.44
CA ASN A 249 -15.62 14.11 -2.70
C ASN A 249 -15.35 13.18 -3.88
N SER A 250 -15.87 13.52 -5.05
CA SER A 250 -15.68 12.75 -6.30
C SER A 250 -16.06 11.28 -6.15
N GLY A 251 -17.21 11.00 -5.51
CA GLY A 251 -17.71 9.63 -5.35
C GLY A 251 -16.80 8.70 -4.55
N HIS A 252 -15.78 9.23 -3.83
CA HIS A 252 -14.90 8.40 -3.01
C HIS A 252 -15.72 7.61 -2.00
N GLN A 253 -15.73 6.31 -2.16
CA GLN A 253 -16.37 5.36 -1.26
C GLN A 253 -15.40 4.21 -0.99
N LYS A 254 -15.09 3.97 0.27
CA LYS A 254 -14.25 2.85 0.67
C LYS A 254 -14.90 2.11 1.80
N LEU A 255 -15.01 0.81 1.63
CA LEU A 255 -15.42 -0.13 2.66
C LEU A 255 -14.29 -1.13 2.88
N LYS A 256 -13.79 -1.19 4.09
CA LYS A 256 -12.85 -2.23 4.51
C LYS A 256 -13.43 -2.96 5.72
N VAL A 257 -13.53 -4.27 5.62
CA VAL A 257 -14.00 -5.13 6.70
C VAL A 257 -12.93 -6.14 7.01
N SER A 258 -12.57 -6.29 8.26
CA SER A 258 -11.72 -7.38 8.68
C SER A 258 -12.28 -8.10 9.89
N THR A 259 -12.12 -9.42 9.92
CA THR A 259 -12.53 -10.26 11.03
C THR A 259 -11.43 -11.25 11.34
N ASN A 260 -11.17 -11.43 12.62
CA ASN A 260 -10.31 -12.48 13.15
C ASN A 260 -11.14 -13.38 14.05
N MET A 261 -11.05 -14.68 13.89
CA MET A 261 -11.82 -15.63 14.69
C MET A 261 -10.98 -16.86 15.01
N GLN A 262 -11.11 -17.31 16.22
CA GLN A 262 -10.62 -18.60 16.68
C GLN A 262 -11.62 -19.70 16.30
N ILE A 263 -11.16 -20.70 15.52
CA ILE A 263 -11.98 -21.87 15.14
C ILE A 263 -11.87 -22.96 16.18
N THR A 264 -10.65 -23.24 16.62
CA THR A 264 -10.31 -24.16 17.71
C THR A 264 -9.18 -23.55 18.53
N ASP A 265 -8.79 -24.20 19.63
CA ASP A 265 -7.65 -23.72 20.46
C ASP A 265 -6.34 -23.56 19.68
N ASN A 266 -6.21 -24.23 18.54
CA ASN A 266 -4.98 -24.26 17.75
C ASN A 266 -5.19 -23.79 16.30
N ILE A 267 -6.37 -23.33 15.93
CA ILE A 267 -6.67 -22.88 14.56
C ILE A 267 -7.38 -21.53 14.61
N TYR A 268 -6.81 -20.57 13.92
CA TYR A 268 -7.29 -19.20 13.83
C TYR A 268 -7.40 -18.79 12.38
N HIS A 269 -8.41 -17.97 12.04
CA HIS A 269 -8.51 -17.40 10.70
C HIS A 269 -8.78 -15.91 10.75
N ARG A 270 -8.43 -15.25 9.65
CA ARG A 270 -8.68 -13.84 9.40
C ARG A 270 -9.20 -13.67 7.98
N LEU A 271 -10.26 -12.89 7.85
CA LEU A 271 -10.81 -12.48 6.56
C LEU A 271 -10.76 -10.96 6.48
N SER A 272 -10.22 -10.44 5.38
CA SER A 272 -10.23 -9.02 5.06
C SER A 272 -10.85 -8.81 3.69
N LEU A 273 -11.79 -7.87 3.61
CA LEU A 273 -12.50 -7.48 2.41
C LEU A 273 -12.28 -6.00 2.16
N LEU A 274 -12.07 -5.62 0.92
CA LEU A 274 -11.96 -4.25 0.45
C LEU A 274 -12.89 -4.03 -0.72
N SER A 275 -13.64 -2.93 -0.70
CA SER A 275 -14.28 -2.33 -1.85
C SER A 275 -13.91 -0.86 -1.86
N PHE A 276 -13.42 -0.37 -2.98
CA PHE A 276 -13.03 1.02 -3.14
C PHE A 276 -13.49 1.53 -4.48
N ASP A 277 -14.31 2.57 -4.47
CA ASP A 277 -14.84 3.28 -5.63
C ASP A 277 -14.41 4.74 -5.58
N LEU A 278 -14.03 5.28 -6.71
CA LEU A 278 -13.71 6.70 -6.89
C LEU A 278 -14.22 7.15 -8.25
N ASP A 279 -15.07 8.18 -8.27
CA ASP A 279 -15.51 8.83 -9.50
C ASP A 279 -14.44 9.81 -10.01
N ALA A 280 -14.58 10.21 -11.25
CA ALA A 280 -13.69 11.15 -11.88
C ALA A 280 -13.62 12.50 -11.17
N HIS A 281 -12.41 12.96 -10.96
CA HIS A 281 -12.14 14.37 -10.63
C HIS A 281 -11.58 15.15 -11.83
N GLN A 282 -11.35 14.49 -12.95
CA GLN A 282 -10.92 15.08 -14.20
C GLN A 282 -11.92 14.72 -15.31
N ILE A 283 -12.20 15.64 -16.19
CA ILE A 283 -13.18 15.49 -17.26
C ILE A 283 -12.44 15.49 -18.59
N ASN A 284 -12.71 14.49 -19.43
CA ASN A 284 -12.24 14.49 -20.81
C ASN A 284 -13.10 15.45 -21.65
N THR A 285 -12.46 16.48 -22.19
CA THR A 285 -13.14 17.52 -23.00
C THR A 285 -13.11 17.23 -24.49
N SER A 286 -12.52 16.12 -24.92
CA SER A 286 -12.45 15.74 -26.34
C SER A 286 -13.83 15.44 -26.90
N SER A 287 -14.14 15.96 -28.07
CA SER A 287 -15.36 15.67 -28.83
C SER A 287 -15.41 14.21 -29.33
N PHE A 288 -14.29 13.52 -29.35
CA PHE A 288 -14.16 12.14 -29.83
C PHE A 288 -14.32 11.10 -28.71
N ALA A 289 -14.07 11.44 -27.45
CA ALA A 289 -14.20 10.52 -26.33
C ALA A 289 -15.67 10.32 -25.96
N LYS A 290 -16.02 9.06 -25.72
CA LYS A 290 -17.40 8.66 -25.35
C LYS A 290 -17.66 8.59 -23.86
N SER A 291 -16.66 8.70 -23.04
CA SER A 291 -16.77 8.58 -21.58
C SER A 291 -15.91 9.66 -20.94
N ASP A 292 -16.51 10.38 -20.04
CA ASP A 292 -15.96 11.60 -19.46
C ASP A 292 -15.39 11.39 -18.06
N ASP A 293 -15.54 10.17 -17.48
CA ASP A 293 -15.30 9.99 -16.07
C ASP A 293 -14.08 9.09 -15.80
N ILE A 294 -13.15 9.62 -15.01
CA ILE A 294 -12.14 8.79 -14.36
C ILE A 294 -12.86 8.00 -13.27
N TYR A 295 -12.82 6.70 -13.38
CA TYR A 295 -13.44 5.80 -12.46
C TYR A 295 -12.38 4.81 -11.96
N LYS A 296 -12.35 4.57 -10.67
CA LYS A 296 -11.49 3.55 -10.04
C LYS A 296 -12.39 2.63 -9.22
N ASP A 297 -12.36 1.34 -9.52
CA ASP A 297 -13.07 0.28 -8.82
C ASP A 297 -12.08 -0.80 -8.42
N ASN A 298 -11.89 -0.99 -7.12
CA ASN A 298 -11.01 -2.00 -6.57
C ASN A 298 -11.79 -2.94 -5.65
N ILE A 299 -11.64 -4.23 -5.88
CA ILE A 299 -12.14 -5.27 -4.98
C ILE A 299 -10.97 -6.10 -4.50
N GLY A 300 -10.87 -6.27 -3.19
CA GLY A 300 -9.84 -7.08 -2.57
C GLY A 300 -10.39 -8.06 -1.56
N ILE A 301 -9.84 -9.27 -1.56
CA ILE A 301 -10.14 -10.31 -0.58
C ILE A 301 -8.84 -10.93 -0.13
N ARG A 302 -8.62 -10.97 1.19
CA ARG A 302 -7.56 -11.77 1.79
C ARG A 302 -8.16 -12.72 2.81
N TYR A 303 -7.85 -13.99 2.69
CA TYR A 303 -8.13 -15.01 3.68
C TYR A 303 -6.83 -15.58 4.21
N ALA A 304 -6.66 -15.57 5.53
CA ALA A 304 -5.50 -16.14 6.20
C ALA A 304 -5.95 -17.16 7.25
N LEU A 305 -5.24 -18.27 7.32
CA LEU A 305 -5.42 -19.33 8.29
C LEU A 305 -4.09 -19.59 9.01
N ARG A 306 -4.12 -19.62 10.33
CA ARG A 306 -3.00 -20.06 11.16
C ARG A 306 -3.39 -21.32 11.92
N ALA A 307 -2.56 -22.35 11.81
CA ALA A 307 -2.69 -23.59 12.57
C ALA A 307 -1.45 -23.84 13.41
N LEU A 308 -1.65 -24.26 14.64
CA LEU A 308 -0.63 -24.65 15.63
C LEU A 308 -0.82 -26.12 16.01
N PRO A 309 -0.55 -27.09 15.11
CA PRO A 309 -0.82 -28.51 15.36
C PRO A 309 -0.07 -29.06 16.59
N THR A 310 1.09 -28.49 16.86
CA THR A 310 1.89 -28.76 18.06
C THR A 310 2.51 -27.46 18.57
N PRO A 311 3.00 -27.39 19.82
CA PRO A 311 3.72 -26.21 20.32
C PRO A 311 4.95 -25.82 19.50
N LYS A 312 5.46 -26.72 18.67
CA LYS A 312 6.67 -26.54 17.85
C LYS A 312 6.38 -26.28 16.38
N LEU A 313 5.13 -26.33 15.94
CA LEU A 313 4.77 -26.23 14.53
C LEU A 313 3.73 -25.13 14.30
N THR A 314 4.12 -24.12 13.55
CA THR A 314 3.23 -23.07 13.05
C THR A 314 3.08 -23.22 11.55
N ILE A 315 1.84 -23.18 11.08
CA ILE A 315 1.49 -23.23 9.66
C ILE A 315 0.59 -22.02 9.37
N ASP A 316 1.03 -21.13 8.48
CA ASP A 316 0.26 -20.00 7.97
C ASP A 316 -0.03 -20.23 6.49
N LEU A 317 -1.31 -20.26 6.15
CA LEU A 317 -1.81 -20.31 4.77
C LEU A 317 -2.54 -19.01 4.48
N SER A 318 -2.25 -18.37 3.34
CA SER A 318 -3.03 -17.22 2.91
C SER A 318 -3.38 -17.29 1.43
N TYR A 319 -4.54 -16.73 1.10
CA TYR A 319 -5.03 -16.53 -0.24
C TYR A 319 -5.42 -15.08 -0.43
N ASP A 320 -4.92 -14.46 -1.49
CA ASP A 320 -5.25 -13.09 -1.89
C ASP A 320 -5.92 -13.09 -3.27
N TYR A 321 -6.95 -12.30 -3.40
CA TYR A 321 -7.62 -11.96 -4.63
C TYR A 321 -7.74 -10.45 -4.72
N PHE A 322 -7.30 -9.86 -5.83
CA PHE A 322 -7.40 -8.45 -6.08
C PHE A 322 -7.84 -8.20 -7.52
N SER A 323 -8.89 -7.43 -7.69
CA SER A 323 -9.38 -6.96 -8.98
C SER A 323 -9.45 -5.45 -8.97
N GLN A 324 -8.89 -4.83 -9.98
CA GLN A 324 -8.90 -3.39 -10.17
C GLN A 324 -9.38 -3.07 -11.58
N TYR A 325 -10.27 -2.11 -11.69
CA TYR A 325 -10.68 -1.50 -12.94
C TYR A 325 -10.57 0.01 -12.83
N ASN A 326 -9.76 0.60 -13.70
CA ASN A 326 -9.61 2.04 -13.82
C ASN A 326 -10.01 2.44 -15.23
N THR A 327 -10.87 3.43 -15.34
CA THR A 327 -11.01 4.19 -16.58
C THR A 327 -10.07 5.36 -16.51
N GLN A 328 -9.66 5.79 -17.63
CA GLN A 328 -8.73 6.86 -17.84
C GLN A 328 -7.29 6.63 -17.38
N MET A 329 -6.51 6.73 -18.36
CA MET A 329 -5.09 6.62 -18.35
C MET A 329 -4.58 7.72 -19.27
N GLY A 330 -4.53 8.95 -18.78
CA GLY A 330 -4.15 10.06 -19.62
C GLY A 330 -2.75 10.54 -19.30
N ASN A 331 -1.89 10.54 -20.29
CA ASN A 331 -0.70 11.37 -20.25
C ASN A 331 -1.16 12.82 -20.55
N HIS A 332 -1.00 13.73 -19.58
CA HIS A 332 -1.19 15.14 -19.82
C HIS A 332 0.04 15.71 -20.51
N VAL A 333 -0.15 16.40 -21.60
CA VAL A 333 0.88 17.29 -22.13
C VAL A 333 0.86 18.56 -21.30
N SER A 334 1.66 18.61 -20.22
CA SER A 334 1.71 19.74 -19.30
C SER A 334 2.45 20.95 -19.90
N ASP A 335 3.37 20.71 -20.81
CA ASP A 335 4.08 21.77 -21.50
C ASP A 335 4.81 21.22 -22.75
N TRP A 336 4.72 21.93 -23.84
CA TRP A 336 5.50 21.66 -25.04
C TRP A 336 6.81 22.42 -24.95
N HIS A 337 7.76 21.93 -24.18
CA HIS A 337 9.12 22.45 -24.20
C HIS A 337 9.80 22.06 -25.52
N PHE A 338 9.69 22.94 -26.47
CA PHE A 338 10.50 22.85 -27.69
C PHE A 338 11.92 23.28 -27.35
N ASN A 339 12.80 22.33 -27.11
CA ASN A 339 14.21 22.62 -26.95
C ASN A 339 14.75 23.15 -28.28
N SER A 340 14.98 24.48 -28.34
CA SER A 340 15.56 25.17 -29.49
C SER A 340 16.96 24.65 -29.87
N ASP A 341 17.58 23.84 -28.98
CA ASP A 341 18.93 23.30 -29.18
C ASP A 341 18.95 21.97 -29.93
N VAL A 342 17.78 21.40 -30.26
CA VAL A 342 17.72 20.21 -31.13
C VAL A 342 17.67 20.66 -32.59
N PRO A 343 18.75 20.41 -33.39
CA PRO A 343 18.93 21.03 -34.73
C PRO A 343 17.84 20.74 -35.75
N ASN A 344 16.91 19.84 -35.51
CA ASN A 344 15.82 19.45 -36.41
C ASN A 344 14.40 19.75 -35.88
N TYR A 345 14.28 20.33 -34.68
CA TYR A 345 13.01 20.78 -34.12
C TYR A 345 12.90 22.29 -34.29
N ASN A 346 12.50 22.73 -35.46
CA ASN A 346 12.29 24.14 -35.75
C ASN A 346 10.86 24.51 -35.34
N ARG A 347 10.70 25.51 -34.45
CA ARG A 347 9.42 26.08 -34.00
C ARG A 347 8.50 26.39 -35.20
N GLN A 348 9.07 26.93 -36.30
CA GLN A 348 8.34 27.19 -37.54
C GLN A 348 7.73 25.93 -38.18
N ARG A 349 8.34 24.75 -38.00
CA ARG A 349 7.79 23.50 -38.53
C ARG A 349 6.63 22.97 -37.67
N LEU A 350 6.66 23.23 -36.38
CA LEU A 350 5.58 22.90 -35.47
C LEU A 350 4.41 23.87 -35.58
N ASP A 351 4.70 25.17 -35.73
CA ASP A 351 3.66 26.17 -36.05
C ASP A 351 2.98 25.86 -37.38
N SER A 352 3.76 25.40 -38.37
CA SER A 352 3.20 24.96 -39.66
C SER A 352 2.37 23.69 -39.53
N LEU A 353 2.80 22.78 -38.67
CA LEU A 353 2.12 21.52 -38.35
C LEU A 353 0.83 21.79 -37.56
N ALA A 354 0.89 22.61 -36.52
CA ALA A 354 -0.29 23.08 -35.77
C ALA A 354 -1.29 23.74 -36.71
N LEU A 355 -0.81 24.54 -37.66
CA LEU A 355 -1.65 25.17 -38.65
C LEU A 355 -2.27 24.19 -39.66
N GLU A 356 -1.55 23.12 -40.03
CA GLU A 356 -2.10 22.03 -40.85
C GLU A 356 -3.12 21.19 -40.07
N LEU A 357 -2.87 20.90 -38.81
CA LEU A 357 -3.79 20.23 -37.90
C LEU A 357 -5.04 21.08 -37.69
N TYR A 358 -4.89 22.39 -37.49
CA TYR A 358 -6.01 23.33 -37.37
C TYR A 358 -6.92 23.32 -38.61
N LYS A 359 -6.33 23.22 -39.81
CA LYS A 359 -7.11 23.14 -41.07
C LYS A 359 -7.84 21.80 -41.22
N LEU A 360 -7.31 20.74 -40.68
CA LEU A 360 -7.86 19.39 -40.77
C LEU A 360 -8.89 19.10 -39.66
N TYR A 361 -8.67 19.69 -38.50
CA TYR A 361 -9.44 19.45 -37.27
C TYR A 361 -9.66 20.76 -36.52
N PRO A 362 -10.38 21.72 -37.07
CA PRO A 362 -10.54 23.06 -36.49
C PRO A 362 -11.27 23.03 -35.13
N GLU A 363 -12.10 22.02 -34.89
CA GLU A 363 -12.90 21.89 -33.68
C GLU A 363 -12.05 21.40 -32.47
N ASP A 364 -10.94 20.70 -32.72
CA ASP A 364 -10.09 20.17 -31.69
C ASP A 364 -8.98 21.13 -31.25
N MET A 365 -8.63 22.07 -32.11
CA MET A 365 -7.58 23.05 -31.80
C MET A 365 -8.00 24.08 -30.75
N GLU A 366 -9.29 24.28 -30.53
CA GLU A 366 -9.80 25.15 -29.46
C GLU A 366 -9.45 24.60 -28.07
N TYR A 367 -9.28 23.29 -27.96
CA TYR A 367 -8.92 22.60 -26.70
C TYR A 367 -7.41 22.42 -26.55
N LEU A 368 -6.64 22.55 -27.61
CA LEU A 368 -5.18 22.40 -27.57
C LEU A 368 -4.45 23.72 -27.28
N SER A 369 -5.13 24.84 -27.31
CA SER A 369 -4.53 26.16 -27.09
C SER A 369 -5.24 26.92 -25.97
N ASP A 370 -4.45 27.66 -25.18
CA ASP A 370 -4.99 28.67 -24.27
C ASP A 370 -5.51 29.90 -25.05
N SER A 371 -6.03 30.91 -24.32
CA SER A 371 -6.51 32.15 -24.89
C SER A 371 -5.45 32.96 -25.67
N ASN A 372 -4.18 32.61 -25.57
CA ASN A 372 -3.04 33.23 -26.24
C ASN A 372 -2.56 32.41 -27.45
N GLY A 373 -3.18 31.24 -27.70
CA GLY A 373 -2.77 30.29 -28.73
C GLY A 373 -1.58 29.41 -28.33
N ASP A 374 -1.19 29.40 -27.03
CA ASP A 374 -0.19 28.51 -26.52
C ASP A 374 -0.84 27.17 -26.13
N ILE A 375 -0.22 26.07 -26.53
CA ILE A 375 -0.66 24.71 -26.15
C ILE A 375 -0.22 24.50 -24.71
N THR A 376 -1.09 24.78 -23.76
CA THR A 376 -0.81 24.66 -22.34
C THR A 376 -1.90 23.87 -21.65
N ASP A 377 -1.50 23.10 -20.63
CA ASP A 377 -2.41 22.60 -19.63
C ASP A 377 -2.85 23.78 -18.76
N ASN A 378 -4.13 24.14 -18.83
CA ASN A 378 -4.69 25.25 -18.04
C ASN A 378 -4.71 24.99 -16.53
N GLY A 379 -4.02 23.97 -16.02
CA GLY A 379 -4.00 23.61 -14.62
C GLY A 379 -5.38 23.22 -14.07
N ASN A 380 -6.36 23.03 -14.94
CA ASN A 380 -7.70 22.59 -14.61
C ASN A 380 -7.77 21.06 -14.60
N SER A 381 -8.71 20.53 -13.89
CA SER A 381 -9.03 19.10 -13.81
C SER A 381 -9.66 18.54 -15.10
N SER A 382 -9.26 19.05 -16.26
CA SER A 382 -9.73 18.60 -17.57
C SER A 382 -8.56 18.20 -18.47
N TYR A 383 -8.79 17.26 -19.35
CA TYR A 383 -7.82 16.74 -20.30
C TYR A 383 -8.50 16.53 -21.66
N ASN A 384 -7.73 16.35 -22.71
CA ASN A 384 -8.24 16.16 -24.06
C ASN A 384 -7.60 14.93 -24.69
N HIS A 385 -8.33 13.82 -24.69
CA HIS A 385 -7.95 12.55 -25.29
C HIS A 385 -9.02 12.11 -26.28
N ASP A 386 -8.61 11.56 -27.41
CA ASP A 386 -9.55 11.07 -28.43
C ASP A 386 -10.20 9.73 -28.06
N VAL A 387 -9.60 8.99 -27.13
CA VAL A 387 -10.14 7.74 -26.59
C VAL A 387 -10.12 7.73 -25.07
N SER A 388 -11.17 7.14 -24.49
CA SER A 388 -11.15 6.86 -23.06
C SER A 388 -10.32 5.61 -22.81
N GLY A 389 -9.19 5.79 -22.11
CA GLY A 389 -8.34 4.71 -21.68
C GLY A 389 -9.01 3.87 -20.56
N TRP A 390 -8.57 2.64 -20.42
CA TRP A 390 -8.96 1.79 -19.31
C TRP A 390 -7.86 0.80 -18.96
N SER A 391 -7.81 0.41 -17.71
CA SER A 391 -6.94 -0.63 -17.17
C SER A 391 -7.75 -1.62 -16.36
N LYS A 392 -7.52 -2.89 -16.58
CA LYS A 392 -8.10 -3.98 -15.81
C LYS A 392 -7.01 -4.90 -15.32
N ARG A 393 -6.90 -5.06 -14.01
CA ARG A 393 -5.90 -5.89 -13.36
C ARG A 393 -6.59 -6.93 -12.48
N LEU A 394 -6.12 -8.16 -12.58
CA LEU A 394 -6.52 -9.27 -11.71
C LEU A 394 -5.25 -9.90 -11.15
N VAL A 395 -5.18 -10.09 -9.84
CA VAL A 395 -4.06 -10.76 -9.18
C VAL A 395 -4.60 -11.77 -8.18
N ARG A 396 -4.04 -12.97 -8.20
CA ARG A 396 -4.33 -14.04 -7.24
C ARG A 396 -3.04 -14.55 -6.65
N SER A 397 -3.02 -14.79 -5.35
CA SER A 397 -1.85 -15.34 -4.67
C SER A 397 -2.25 -16.41 -3.69
N LEU A 398 -1.43 -17.43 -3.59
CA LEU A 398 -1.50 -18.45 -2.55
C LEU A 398 -0.14 -18.55 -1.88
N SER A 399 -0.09 -18.48 -0.56
CA SER A 399 1.16 -18.62 0.19
C SER A 399 1.02 -19.58 1.36
N LEU A 400 2.06 -20.35 1.58
CA LEU A 400 2.19 -21.26 2.71
C LEU A 400 3.53 -20.98 3.40
N ASN A 401 3.45 -20.57 4.66
CA ASN A 401 4.61 -20.43 5.54
C ASN A 401 4.52 -21.48 6.63
N THR A 402 5.60 -22.23 6.84
CA THR A 402 5.70 -23.26 7.86
C THR A 402 6.95 -23.01 8.69
N ILE A 403 6.77 -22.91 9.99
CA ILE A 403 7.87 -22.78 10.96
C ILE A 403 7.83 -23.99 11.87
N TYR A 404 8.92 -24.75 11.89
CA TYR A 404 9.10 -25.89 12.78
C TYR A 404 10.29 -25.66 13.73
N GLN A 405 10.00 -25.55 15.01
CA GLN A 405 11.01 -25.42 16.06
C GLN A 405 11.70 -26.77 16.29
N ILE A 406 12.91 -26.92 15.77
CA ILE A 406 13.71 -28.13 15.93
C ILE A 406 14.13 -28.27 17.40
N ASN A 407 14.65 -27.18 17.98
CA ASN A 407 15.00 -27.06 19.40
C ASN A 407 14.88 -25.58 19.83
N ASP A 408 15.23 -25.25 21.05
CA ASP A 408 15.06 -23.89 21.62
C ASP A 408 15.83 -22.79 20.86
N ASN A 409 16.86 -23.16 20.12
CA ASN A 409 17.74 -22.23 19.41
C ASN A 409 17.66 -22.36 17.87
N MET A 410 16.88 -23.29 17.34
CA MET A 410 16.88 -23.58 15.90
C MET A 410 15.51 -23.82 15.34
N ASN A 411 15.19 -23.12 14.26
CA ASN A 411 13.97 -23.26 13.49
C ASN A 411 14.28 -23.73 12.06
N PHE A 412 13.41 -24.57 11.53
CA PHE A 412 13.28 -24.79 10.09
C PHE A 412 12.09 -23.97 9.58
N VAL A 413 12.32 -23.21 8.51
CA VAL A 413 11.29 -22.37 7.87
C VAL A 413 11.16 -22.76 6.42
N SER A 414 9.91 -22.92 5.97
CA SER A 414 9.54 -23.16 4.58
C SER A 414 8.56 -22.10 4.12
N LEU A 415 8.90 -21.38 3.04
CA LEU A 415 8.02 -20.42 2.37
C LEU A 415 7.72 -20.95 0.97
N ILE A 416 6.44 -21.10 0.64
CA ILE A 416 5.98 -21.52 -0.69
C ILE A 416 4.98 -20.49 -1.17
N GLY A 417 5.23 -19.95 -2.35
CA GLY A 417 4.40 -18.93 -2.98
C GLY A 417 4.00 -19.32 -4.40
N TYR A 418 2.72 -19.11 -4.71
CA TYR A 418 2.18 -19.10 -6.05
C TYR A 418 1.45 -17.79 -6.27
N ARG A 419 1.67 -17.17 -7.43
CA ARG A 419 0.97 -15.96 -7.83
C ARG A 419 0.74 -15.98 -9.31
N ASP A 420 -0.46 -15.60 -9.72
CA ASP A 420 -0.78 -15.34 -11.11
C ASP A 420 -1.49 -13.98 -11.25
N GLY A 421 -1.37 -13.39 -12.40
CA GLY A 421 -2.01 -12.13 -12.71
C GLY A 421 -2.22 -11.91 -14.19
N ASP A 422 -3.29 -11.17 -14.46
CA ASP A 422 -3.66 -10.68 -15.78
C ASP A 422 -3.80 -9.16 -15.69
N HIS A 423 -3.13 -8.44 -16.57
CA HIS A 423 -3.27 -7.01 -16.69
C HIS A 423 -3.54 -6.64 -18.15
N HIS A 424 -4.65 -5.99 -18.37
CA HIS A 424 -5.05 -5.49 -19.68
C HIS A 424 -5.26 -3.99 -19.58
N TYR A 425 -4.71 -3.24 -20.49
CA TYR A 425 -5.04 -1.83 -20.60
C TYR A 425 -5.08 -1.36 -22.04
N PHE A 426 -5.85 -0.31 -22.26
CA PHE A 426 -5.99 0.40 -23.52
C PHE A 426 -5.78 1.89 -23.23
N ASN A 427 -4.96 2.55 -24.01
CA ASN A 427 -4.53 3.90 -23.72
C ASN A 427 -4.42 4.74 -25.00
N ASP A 428 -4.64 6.04 -24.83
CA ASP A 428 -4.20 7.07 -25.73
C ASP A 428 -2.71 7.32 -25.47
N GLU A 429 -1.87 6.93 -26.42
CA GLU A 429 -0.41 6.97 -26.27
C GLU A 429 0.18 8.33 -26.63
N ASP A 430 -0.57 9.18 -27.31
CA ASP A 430 -0.08 10.50 -27.74
C ASP A 430 -0.49 11.64 -26.79
N GLY A 431 -1.51 11.46 -25.97
CA GLY A 431 -1.93 12.39 -24.94
C GLY A 431 -2.56 13.68 -25.47
N VAL A 432 -3.06 13.67 -26.71
CA VAL A 432 -3.74 14.79 -27.33
C VAL A 432 -5.12 14.39 -27.86
N GLY A 433 -6.01 15.35 -28.09
CA GLY A 433 -7.37 15.09 -28.57
C GLY A 433 -7.48 14.67 -30.03
N LEU A 434 -6.38 14.30 -30.66
CA LEU A 434 -6.32 13.87 -32.05
C LEU A 434 -5.99 12.37 -32.10
N ASN A 435 -6.70 11.60 -32.91
CA ASN A 435 -6.45 10.19 -33.08
C ASN A 435 -5.13 9.94 -33.84
N LEU A 436 -4.01 9.94 -33.11
CA LEU A 436 -2.69 9.73 -33.67
C LEU A 436 -2.14 8.35 -33.33
N LEU A 437 -2.23 7.95 -32.06
CA LEU A 437 -1.60 6.74 -31.57
C LEU A 437 -2.36 6.17 -30.38
N THR A 438 -2.91 4.98 -30.54
CA THR A 438 -3.51 4.23 -29.43
C THR A 438 -2.77 2.94 -29.20
N GLY A 439 -2.76 2.45 -27.97
CA GLY A 439 -2.11 1.20 -27.58
C GLY A 439 -3.05 0.30 -26.78
N LYS A 440 -2.91 -1.00 -26.99
CA LYS A 440 -3.53 -2.02 -26.15
C LYS A 440 -2.46 -2.95 -25.63
N TRP A 441 -2.45 -3.17 -24.33
CA TRP A 441 -1.44 -3.99 -23.67
C TRP A 441 -2.10 -5.12 -22.91
N THR A 442 -1.47 -6.27 -22.96
CA THR A 442 -1.89 -7.44 -22.20
C THR A 442 -0.65 -8.09 -21.60
N ASP A 443 -0.56 -8.03 -20.28
CA ASP A 443 0.47 -8.69 -19.49
C ASP A 443 -0.14 -9.87 -18.76
N ILE A 444 0.45 -11.05 -18.92
CA ILE A 444 0.07 -12.26 -18.16
C ILE A 444 1.31 -12.77 -17.47
N GLY A 445 1.20 -13.11 -16.19
CA GLY A 445 2.30 -13.64 -15.42
C GLY A 445 1.89 -14.76 -14.48
N GLU A 446 2.76 -15.76 -14.35
CA GLU A 446 2.65 -16.84 -13.39
C GLU A 446 3.98 -17.01 -12.66
N GLN A 447 3.94 -16.94 -11.34
CA GLN A 447 5.11 -17.04 -10.48
C GLN A 447 4.99 -18.19 -9.50
N LYS A 448 6.09 -18.92 -9.32
CA LYS A 448 6.27 -19.95 -8.29
C LYS A 448 7.55 -19.68 -7.54
N SER A 449 7.52 -19.80 -6.21
CA SER A 449 8.72 -19.69 -5.40
C SER A 449 8.70 -20.65 -4.22
N VAL A 450 9.87 -21.14 -3.86
CA VAL A 450 10.08 -21.99 -2.69
C VAL A 450 11.36 -21.53 -2.00
N GLU A 451 11.29 -21.25 -0.70
CA GLU A 451 12.45 -21.02 0.14
C GLU A 451 12.43 -21.99 1.30
N LEU A 452 13.54 -22.68 1.52
CA LEU A 452 13.76 -23.56 2.65
C LEU A 452 14.99 -23.06 3.40
N ARG A 453 14.84 -22.77 4.70
CA ARG A 453 15.95 -22.24 5.49
C ARG A 453 15.99 -22.77 6.90
N LEU A 454 17.17 -22.77 7.47
CA LEU A 454 17.44 -23.00 8.87
C LEU A 454 17.85 -21.67 9.50
N GLU A 455 17.29 -21.37 10.64
CA GLU A 455 17.60 -20.21 11.47
C GLU A 455 18.07 -20.70 12.84
N SER A 456 19.17 -20.14 13.31
CA SER A 456 19.68 -20.47 14.64
C SER A 456 20.10 -19.21 15.36
N SER A 457 19.76 -19.11 16.65
CA SER A 457 20.17 -18.01 17.51
C SER A 457 20.64 -18.55 18.84
N SER A 458 21.87 -18.21 19.19
CA SER A 458 22.46 -18.47 20.51
C SER A 458 23.14 -17.19 21.01
N ASP A 459 23.61 -17.21 22.26
CA ASP A 459 24.19 -16.01 22.90
C ASP A 459 25.32 -15.36 22.09
N ASN A 460 26.16 -16.15 21.43
CA ASN A 460 27.31 -15.67 20.71
C ASN A 460 27.23 -15.82 19.19
N LEU A 461 26.37 -16.69 18.67
CA LEU A 461 26.25 -16.98 17.24
C LEU A 461 24.81 -17.03 16.82
N SER A 462 24.42 -16.16 15.89
CA SER A 462 23.14 -16.20 15.19
C SER A 462 23.42 -16.40 13.71
N TRP A 463 22.76 -17.35 13.07
CA TRP A 463 22.92 -17.59 11.65
C TRP A 463 21.62 -18.02 10.99
N ILE A 464 21.52 -17.72 9.70
CA ILE A 464 20.47 -18.15 8.81
C ILE A 464 21.11 -18.68 7.54
N GLY A 465 20.65 -19.83 7.06
CA GLY A 465 21.12 -20.40 5.80
C GLY A 465 20.01 -21.15 5.11
N GLY A 466 19.95 -21.03 3.77
CA GLY A 466 18.86 -21.62 3.03
C GLY A 466 19.10 -21.75 1.53
N VAL A 467 18.12 -22.36 0.91
CA VAL A 467 18.02 -22.51 -0.54
C VAL A 467 16.73 -21.89 -1.04
N TYR A 468 16.78 -21.35 -2.23
CA TYR A 468 15.67 -20.63 -2.84
C TYR A 468 15.52 -21.07 -4.29
N TYR A 469 14.28 -21.32 -4.68
CA TYR A 469 13.87 -21.56 -6.05
C TYR A 469 12.83 -20.54 -6.47
N TYR A 470 12.96 -20.03 -7.68
CA TYR A 470 12.04 -19.07 -8.28
C TYR A 470 11.83 -19.38 -9.75
N ASN A 471 10.58 -19.32 -10.17
CA ASN A 471 10.19 -19.41 -11.56
C ASN A 471 9.11 -18.36 -11.83
N LEU A 472 9.33 -17.55 -12.85
CA LEU A 472 8.37 -16.57 -13.36
C LEU A 472 8.21 -16.80 -14.86
N TYR A 473 7.03 -17.13 -15.29
CA TYR A 473 6.60 -17.06 -16.68
C TYR A 473 5.85 -15.77 -16.90
N GLU A 474 6.17 -15.06 -17.98
CA GLU A 474 5.51 -13.80 -18.33
C GLU A 474 5.37 -13.64 -19.83
N THR A 475 4.26 -13.02 -20.25
CA THR A 475 4.02 -12.62 -21.63
C THR A 475 3.56 -11.19 -21.70
N LEU A 476 3.95 -10.51 -22.77
CA LEU A 476 3.49 -9.19 -23.14
C LEU A 476 2.98 -9.23 -24.56
N ASP A 477 1.76 -8.78 -24.77
CA ASP A 477 1.16 -8.51 -26.06
C ASP A 477 0.73 -7.04 -26.10
N ALA A 478 1.39 -6.25 -26.95
CA ALA A 478 1.30 -4.79 -26.89
C ALA A 478 1.08 -4.14 -28.27
N PRO A 479 -0.03 -4.46 -28.98
CA PRO A 479 -0.32 -3.83 -30.26
C PRO A 479 -0.52 -2.31 -30.11
N VAL A 480 0.14 -1.56 -30.98
CA VAL A 480 0.05 -0.12 -31.09
C VAL A 480 -0.55 0.21 -32.47
N PHE A 481 -1.47 1.14 -32.50
CA PHE A 481 -2.27 1.49 -33.67
C PHE A 481 -1.97 2.92 -34.13
N PRO A 482 -0.85 3.18 -34.83
CA PRO A 482 -0.54 4.48 -35.37
C PRO A 482 -1.48 4.85 -36.52
N LYS A 483 -1.91 6.10 -36.54
CA LYS A 483 -2.76 6.65 -37.61
C LYS A 483 -1.91 7.35 -38.69
N PRO A 484 -2.46 7.59 -39.89
CA PRO A 484 -1.73 8.28 -40.96
C PRO A 484 -1.10 9.60 -40.53
N LEU A 485 -1.79 10.36 -39.70
CA LEU A 485 -1.32 11.64 -39.19
C LEU A 485 -0.07 11.47 -38.29
N PHE A 486 0.03 10.40 -37.50
CA PHE A 486 1.24 10.08 -36.74
C PHE A 486 2.46 9.95 -37.65
N PHE A 487 2.37 9.22 -38.76
CA PHE A 487 3.47 9.05 -39.70
C PHE A 487 3.86 10.35 -40.38
N HIS A 488 2.87 11.18 -40.69
CA HIS A 488 3.11 12.52 -41.24
C HIS A 488 3.92 13.37 -40.25
N ILE A 489 3.49 13.43 -39.02
CA ILE A 489 4.10 14.25 -37.98
C ILE A 489 5.50 13.74 -37.58
N ARG A 490 5.61 12.48 -37.24
CA ARG A 490 6.85 11.94 -36.66
C ARG A 490 7.91 11.62 -37.69
N ALA A 491 7.52 11.07 -38.83
CA ALA A 491 8.45 10.63 -39.87
C ALA A 491 8.60 11.65 -41.02
N GLY A 492 7.80 12.74 -41.04
CA GLY A 492 7.81 13.71 -42.13
C GLY A 492 7.31 13.15 -43.46
N ILE A 493 6.57 12.05 -43.43
CA ILE A 493 6.01 11.42 -44.63
C ILE A 493 4.86 12.28 -45.14
N PRO A 494 4.84 12.67 -46.41
CA PRO A 494 3.71 13.41 -46.97
C PRO A 494 2.38 12.72 -46.72
N MET A 495 1.33 13.47 -46.37
CA MET A 495 0.05 12.91 -45.94
C MET A 495 -0.56 11.91 -46.92
N PHE A 496 -0.45 12.18 -48.22
CA PHE A 496 -0.96 11.28 -49.27
C PHE A 496 -0.26 9.90 -49.27
N LEU A 497 1.00 9.84 -48.85
CA LEU A 497 1.74 8.58 -48.61
C LEU A 497 1.43 8.01 -47.25
N ALA A 498 1.31 8.85 -46.22
CA ALA A 498 0.99 8.42 -44.86
C ALA A 498 -0.35 7.67 -44.78
N ARG A 499 -1.33 8.05 -45.60
CA ARG A 499 -2.63 7.36 -45.72
C ARG A 499 -2.52 5.89 -46.17
N GLN A 500 -1.41 5.50 -46.79
CA GLN A 500 -1.18 4.09 -47.16
C GLN A 500 -0.88 3.23 -45.95
N TYR A 501 -0.56 3.85 -44.81
CA TYR A 501 -0.30 3.19 -43.52
C TYR A 501 -1.56 3.16 -42.61
N ASP A 502 -2.71 3.57 -43.11
CA ASP A 502 -3.94 3.45 -42.34
C ASP A 502 -4.27 1.97 -42.09
N GLY A 503 -4.57 1.64 -40.82
CA GLY A 503 -4.79 0.26 -40.39
C GLY A 503 -3.50 -0.57 -40.15
N VAL A 504 -2.32 0.05 -40.30
CA VAL A 504 -1.07 -0.60 -39.89
C VAL A 504 -1.08 -0.74 -38.36
N THR A 505 -0.73 -1.93 -37.88
CA THR A 505 -0.52 -2.21 -36.46
C THR A 505 0.94 -2.56 -36.25
N VAL A 506 1.57 -1.87 -35.33
CA VAL A 506 2.87 -2.28 -34.79
C VAL A 506 2.58 -3.20 -33.60
N HIS A 507 3.03 -4.43 -33.65
CA HIS A 507 2.62 -5.47 -32.72
C HIS A 507 3.84 -6.05 -31.96
N PRO A 508 4.40 -5.31 -30.99
CA PRO A 508 5.40 -5.88 -30.10
C PRO A 508 4.73 -6.98 -29.26
N PHE A 509 5.29 -8.15 -29.30
CA PHE A 509 4.90 -9.23 -28.42
C PHE A 509 6.17 -9.93 -27.94
N GLY A 510 6.11 -10.46 -26.76
CA GLY A 510 7.24 -11.17 -26.19
C GLY A 510 6.82 -11.92 -24.95
N GLY A 511 7.69 -12.77 -24.52
CA GLY A 511 7.49 -13.50 -23.28
C GLY A 511 8.73 -14.31 -22.96
N GLY A 512 8.79 -14.77 -21.75
CA GLY A 512 9.92 -15.56 -21.31
C GLY A 512 9.67 -16.22 -19.97
N THR A 513 10.56 -17.12 -19.66
CA THR A 513 10.62 -17.74 -18.35
C THR A 513 11.93 -17.31 -17.68
N THR A 514 11.80 -16.79 -16.48
CA THR A 514 12.94 -16.56 -15.62
C THR A 514 12.98 -17.63 -14.55
N GLU A 515 14.05 -18.41 -14.53
CA GLU A 515 14.29 -19.42 -13.50
C GLU A 515 15.54 -19.05 -12.70
N SER A 516 15.49 -19.24 -11.39
CA SER A 516 16.63 -18.94 -10.50
C SER A 516 16.65 -19.92 -9.33
N ILE A 517 17.82 -20.45 -9.07
CA ILE A 517 18.12 -21.22 -7.87
C ILE A 517 19.23 -20.47 -7.12
N GLY A 518 19.10 -20.35 -5.82
CA GLY A 518 20.11 -19.70 -4.99
C GLY A 518 20.31 -20.43 -3.67
N ALA A 519 21.51 -20.31 -3.13
CA ALA A 519 21.82 -20.73 -1.76
C ALA A 519 22.46 -19.56 -1.03
N PHE A 520 22.03 -19.31 0.20
CA PHE A 520 22.53 -18.18 1.00
C PHE A 520 22.86 -18.61 2.41
N ILE A 521 23.77 -17.86 3.02
CA ILE A 521 24.10 -17.97 4.44
C ILE A 521 24.46 -16.59 4.97
N SER A 522 23.99 -16.28 6.16
CA SER A 522 24.37 -15.10 6.94
C SER A 522 24.66 -15.54 8.37
N ALA A 523 25.72 -15.05 8.97
CA ALA A 523 26.10 -15.37 10.33
C ALA A 523 26.62 -14.12 11.05
N ASP A 524 26.13 -13.91 12.27
CA ASP A 524 26.56 -12.87 13.20
C ASP A 524 27.27 -13.54 14.37
N TYR A 525 28.53 -13.19 14.59
CA TYR A 525 29.30 -13.67 15.72
C TYR A 525 29.67 -12.55 16.68
N LYS A 526 29.17 -12.62 17.91
CA LYS A 526 29.48 -11.66 18.97
C LYS A 526 30.82 -12.03 19.63
N ILE A 527 31.85 -11.24 19.35
CA ILE A 527 33.17 -11.39 19.96
C ILE A 527 33.16 -10.81 21.39
N SER A 528 32.41 -9.74 21.60
CA SER A 528 32.19 -9.08 22.90
C SER A 528 30.89 -8.30 22.87
N HIS A 529 30.46 -7.73 24.02
CA HIS A 529 29.27 -6.88 24.05
C HIS A 529 29.36 -5.63 23.16
N ARG A 530 30.56 -5.27 22.63
CA ARG A 530 30.79 -4.10 21.80
C ARG A 530 31.23 -4.44 20.38
N LEU A 531 31.48 -5.70 20.10
CA LEU A 531 32.02 -6.12 18.80
C LEU A 531 31.28 -7.35 18.29
N MET A 532 30.63 -7.21 17.17
CA MET A 532 30.00 -8.25 16.39
C MET A 532 30.60 -8.28 14.99
N VAL A 533 30.80 -9.44 14.45
CA VAL A 533 31.24 -9.65 13.07
C VAL A 533 30.15 -10.38 12.32
N THR A 534 29.75 -9.79 11.18
CA THR A 534 28.74 -10.36 10.30
C THR A 534 29.40 -10.83 9.00
N GLY A 535 29.13 -12.07 8.63
CA GLY A 535 29.50 -12.64 7.34
C GLY A 535 28.26 -13.03 6.54
N LEU A 536 28.23 -12.66 5.24
CA LEU A 536 27.13 -12.99 4.34
C LEU A 536 27.68 -13.56 3.03
N SER A 537 26.98 -14.55 2.48
CA SER A 537 27.27 -15.11 1.16
C SER A 537 25.98 -15.52 0.47
N LEU A 538 25.90 -15.26 -0.82
CA LEU A 538 24.84 -15.73 -1.70
C LEU A 538 25.47 -16.28 -2.97
N ILE A 539 24.99 -17.43 -3.40
CA ILE A 539 25.38 -18.07 -4.66
C ILE A 539 24.10 -18.27 -5.48
N HIS A 540 24.07 -17.69 -6.67
CA HIS A 540 23.06 -17.98 -7.68
C HIS A 540 23.62 -19.04 -8.65
N ILE A 541 22.77 -19.99 -8.98
CA ILE A 541 23.09 -21.08 -9.89
C ILE A 541 22.19 -20.95 -11.13
#